data_2c06ccf745d2539e30e4e3ce5c485cfe
#
_entry.id   2c06ccf745d2539e30e4e3ce5c485cfe
#
_cell.length_a   1.000
_cell.length_b   1.000
_cell.length_c   1.000
_cell.angle_alpha   90.00
_cell.angle_beta   90.00
_cell.angle_gamma   90.00
#
_symmetry.space_group_name_H-M   'P 1'
#
loop_
_entity.id
_entity.type
_entity.pdbx_description
1 polymer ?
#
loop_
_entity_poly.entity_id
_entity_poly.type
_entity_poly.pdbx_seq_one_letter_code
_entity_poly.pdbx_strand_id
1 'polypeptide(L)'
;MEKSGELLNRVSAAFYNLSGLISDDEYQRISKKMAPVLSAHSDDIYLNGALFKRVQTIYDNKDALNAEDQRLVDFYYKQFVKAGAKLSDAEKAKMREINAQLAELSTAFSQNILKSFKEDVIVVTDKSKLAGLSEGEIAGLAAAAKKAGKDGYMITLVNTTQQPILSSLENRELREQIFKASTNRAAKTNGPIIIEETNLRAQK
;
A
#
# COMPACT_ATOMS: atom_id res chain seq x y z
N MET A 1 -20.32 -9.06 -16.81
CA MET A 1 -19.13 -8.73 -16.04
C MET A 1 -19.51 -8.34 -14.61
N GLU A 2 -20.51 -7.51 -14.39
CA GLU A 2 -20.91 -7.05 -13.02
C GLU A 2 -21.16 -8.17 -12.00
N LYS A 3 -21.75 -9.29 -12.41
CA LYS A 3 -22.07 -10.43 -11.55
C LYS A 3 -20.98 -11.52 -11.52
N SER A 4 -19.89 -11.35 -12.26
CA SER A 4 -18.80 -12.33 -12.27
C SER A 4 -17.79 -12.04 -11.16
N GLY A 5 -17.16 -13.08 -10.62
CA GLY A 5 -16.13 -12.93 -9.59
C GLY A 5 -16.63 -12.58 -8.18
N GLU A 6 -17.93 -12.68 -7.90
CA GLU A 6 -18.51 -12.30 -6.60
C GLU A 6 -17.83 -13.02 -5.43
N LEU A 7 -17.57 -14.32 -5.55
CA LEU A 7 -16.89 -15.08 -4.50
C LEU A 7 -15.47 -14.57 -4.27
N LEU A 8 -14.71 -14.33 -5.34
CA LEU A 8 -13.35 -13.79 -5.24
C LEU A 8 -13.37 -12.41 -4.59
N ASN A 9 -14.29 -11.54 -5.00
CA ASN A 9 -14.42 -10.19 -4.43
C ASN A 9 -14.75 -10.24 -2.93
N ARG A 10 -15.68 -11.13 -2.51
CA ARG A 10 -16.04 -11.30 -1.09
C ARG A 10 -14.88 -11.81 -0.25
N VAL A 11 -14.18 -12.85 -0.73
CA VAL A 11 -13.02 -13.42 -0.02
C VAL A 11 -11.88 -12.41 0.04
N SER A 12 -11.59 -11.73 -1.06
CA SER A 12 -10.54 -10.70 -1.10
C SER A 12 -10.86 -9.52 -0.18
N ALA A 13 -12.09 -9.04 -0.19
CA ALA A 13 -12.51 -7.95 0.70
C ALA A 13 -12.35 -8.33 2.18
N ALA A 14 -12.77 -9.52 2.58
CA ALA A 14 -12.60 -10.01 3.95
C ALA A 14 -11.11 -10.16 4.29
N PHE A 15 -10.33 -10.80 3.43
CA PHE A 15 -8.91 -11.04 3.65
C PHE A 15 -8.12 -9.74 3.79
N TYR A 16 -8.25 -8.82 2.84
CA TYR A 16 -7.47 -7.57 2.87
C TYR A 16 -7.92 -6.61 3.97
N ASN A 17 -9.19 -6.65 4.37
CA ASN A 17 -9.66 -5.90 5.55
C ASN A 17 -9.00 -6.43 6.83
N LEU A 18 -9.03 -7.74 7.05
CA LEU A 18 -8.39 -8.37 8.22
C LEU A 18 -6.87 -8.19 8.20
N SER A 19 -6.22 -8.35 7.04
CA SER A 19 -4.78 -8.12 6.87
C SER A 19 -4.36 -6.70 7.25
N GLY A 20 -5.20 -5.69 6.97
CA GLY A 20 -4.96 -4.31 7.38
C GLY A 20 -5.06 -4.07 8.89
N LEU A 21 -5.86 -4.87 9.59
CA LEU A 21 -6.08 -4.74 11.04
C LEU A 21 -5.11 -5.59 11.87
N ILE A 22 -4.91 -6.84 11.48
CA ILE A 22 -4.11 -7.83 12.25
C ILE A 22 -2.64 -7.76 11.85
N SER A 23 -2.36 -7.64 10.57
CA SER A 23 -1.00 -7.47 9.99
C SER A 23 0.08 -8.40 10.59
N ASP A 24 -0.24 -9.70 10.72
CA ASP A 24 0.73 -10.71 11.12
C ASP A 24 1.52 -11.27 9.92
N ASP A 25 2.55 -12.06 10.21
CA ASP A 25 3.45 -12.59 9.18
C ASP A 25 2.74 -13.55 8.21
N GLU A 26 1.70 -14.25 8.68
CA GLU A 26 0.97 -15.18 7.84
C GLU A 26 0.08 -14.45 6.82
N TYR A 27 -0.61 -13.38 7.23
CA TYR A 27 -1.33 -12.52 6.28
C TYR A 27 -0.39 -11.90 5.25
N GLN A 28 0.79 -11.45 5.68
CA GLN A 28 1.79 -10.89 4.76
C GLN A 28 2.32 -11.93 3.78
N ARG A 29 2.58 -13.16 4.24
CA ARG A 29 3.02 -14.28 3.41
C ARG A 29 1.97 -14.64 2.35
N ILE A 30 0.69 -14.71 2.75
CA ILE A 30 -0.42 -14.99 1.83
C ILE A 30 -0.56 -13.86 0.83
N SER A 31 -0.55 -12.61 1.26
CA SER A 31 -0.63 -11.43 0.37
C SER A 31 0.45 -11.46 -0.70
N LYS A 32 1.70 -11.72 -0.30
CA LYS A 32 2.83 -11.83 -1.22
C LYS A 32 2.65 -12.95 -2.24
N LYS A 33 2.15 -14.12 -1.80
CA LYS A 33 1.90 -15.26 -2.68
C LYS A 33 0.76 -14.99 -3.66
N MET A 34 -0.29 -14.30 -3.21
CA MET A 34 -1.49 -14.08 -4.01
C MET A 34 -1.39 -12.90 -4.97
N ALA A 35 -0.52 -11.92 -4.71
CA ALA A 35 -0.39 -10.73 -5.54
C ALA A 35 -0.15 -11.05 -7.03
N PRO A 36 0.83 -11.86 -7.44
CA PRO A 36 1.02 -12.20 -8.85
C PRO A 36 -0.13 -13.05 -9.41
N VAL A 37 -0.75 -13.92 -8.60
CA VAL A 37 -1.89 -14.74 -9.03
C VAL A 37 -3.11 -13.88 -9.38
N LEU A 38 -3.42 -12.90 -8.53
CA LEU A 38 -4.52 -11.96 -8.77
C LEU A 38 -4.23 -11.02 -9.93
N SER A 39 -2.98 -10.61 -10.09
CA SER A 39 -2.54 -9.83 -11.26
C SER A 39 -2.73 -10.62 -12.55
N ALA A 40 -2.28 -11.86 -12.61
CA ALA A 40 -2.46 -12.73 -13.77
C ALA A 40 -3.94 -12.97 -14.09
N HIS A 41 -4.77 -13.18 -13.06
CA HIS A 41 -6.23 -13.31 -13.25
C HIS A 41 -6.85 -12.03 -13.84
N SER A 42 -6.42 -10.86 -13.39
CA SER A 42 -6.86 -9.59 -13.97
C SER A 42 -6.44 -9.46 -15.45
N ASP A 43 -5.20 -9.84 -15.77
CA ASP A 43 -4.69 -9.84 -17.14
C ASP A 43 -5.45 -10.83 -18.04
N ASP A 44 -5.86 -11.98 -17.53
CA ASP A 44 -6.68 -12.96 -18.28
C ASP A 44 -8.05 -12.41 -18.67
N ILE A 45 -8.56 -11.44 -17.92
CA ILE A 45 -9.80 -10.74 -18.24
C ILE A 45 -9.53 -9.57 -19.19
N TYR A 46 -8.67 -8.62 -18.77
CA TYR A 46 -8.53 -7.33 -19.44
C TYR A 46 -7.64 -7.34 -20.69
N LEU A 47 -6.74 -8.31 -20.82
CA LEU A 47 -5.94 -8.52 -22.04
C LEU A 47 -6.58 -9.54 -23.00
N ASN A 48 -7.78 -10.05 -22.67
CA ASN A 48 -8.50 -11.01 -23.51
C ASN A 48 -9.09 -10.33 -24.75
N GLY A 49 -8.49 -10.58 -25.92
CA GLY A 49 -8.91 -9.98 -27.17
C GLY A 49 -10.34 -10.36 -27.60
N ALA A 50 -10.78 -11.61 -27.35
CA ALA A 50 -12.13 -12.06 -27.68
C ALA A 50 -13.18 -11.36 -26.81
N LEU A 51 -12.91 -11.22 -25.51
CA LEU A 51 -13.80 -10.50 -24.60
C LEU A 51 -13.82 -9.00 -24.92
N PHE A 52 -12.67 -8.41 -25.20
CA PHE A 52 -12.58 -7.00 -25.61
C PHE A 52 -13.37 -6.72 -26.88
N LYS A 53 -13.29 -7.60 -27.89
CA LYS A 53 -14.05 -7.45 -29.13
C LYS A 53 -15.56 -7.39 -28.89
N ARG A 54 -16.09 -8.19 -27.95
CA ARG A 54 -17.51 -8.14 -27.57
C ARG A 54 -17.87 -6.81 -26.91
N VAL A 55 -17.04 -6.33 -25.98
CA VAL A 55 -17.24 -5.02 -25.33
C VAL A 55 -17.18 -3.90 -26.35
N GLN A 56 -16.23 -3.95 -27.28
CA GLN A 56 -16.09 -2.96 -28.36
C GLN A 56 -17.32 -2.93 -29.27
N THR A 57 -17.85 -4.09 -29.68
CA THR A 57 -19.05 -4.15 -30.50
C THR A 57 -20.23 -3.45 -29.83
N ILE A 58 -20.41 -3.64 -28.51
CA ILE A 58 -21.48 -2.96 -27.77
C ILE A 58 -21.18 -1.46 -27.67
N TYR A 59 -19.93 -1.10 -27.42
CA TYR A 59 -19.49 0.30 -27.32
C TYR A 59 -19.73 1.07 -28.62
N ASP A 60 -19.42 0.47 -29.76
CA ASP A 60 -19.60 1.08 -31.08
C ASP A 60 -21.10 1.32 -31.44
N ASN A 61 -22.02 0.58 -30.78
CA ASN A 61 -23.46 0.70 -30.95
C ASN A 61 -24.17 1.27 -29.70
N LYS A 62 -23.45 1.94 -28.81
CA LYS A 62 -23.98 2.38 -27.52
C LYS A 62 -25.12 3.37 -27.57
N ASP A 63 -25.24 4.14 -28.65
CA ASP A 63 -26.30 5.15 -28.83
C ASP A 63 -27.72 4.53 -28.85
N ALA A 64 -27.82 3.22 -29.12
CA ALA A 64 -29.08 2.47 -29.05
C ALA A 64 -29.44 2.03 -27.60
N LEU A 65 -28.56 2.24 -26.64
CA LEU A 65 -28.73 1.86 -25.23
C LEU A 65 -29.34 3.01 -24.41
N ASN A 66 -29.95 2.68 -23.28
CA ASN A 66 -30.33 3.70 -22.29
C ASN A 66 -29.08 4.37 -21.65
N ALA A 67 -29.25 5.49 -20.99
CA ALA A 67 -28.16 6.30 -20.46
C ALA A 67 -27.28 5.55 -19.42
N GLU A 68 -27.86 4.66 -18.62
CA GLU A 68 -27.14 3.85 -17.63
C GLU A 68 -26.24 2.82 -18.32
N ASP A 69 -26.79 2.07 -19.27
CA ASP A 69 -26.04 1.08 -20.04
C ASP A 69 -24.95 1.72 -20.92
N GLN A 70 -25.21 2.91 -21.50
CA GLN A 70 -24.18 3.68 -22.20
C GLN A 70 -22.98 3.98 -21.30
N ARG A 71 -23.25 4.44 -20.08
CA ARG A 71 -22.20 4.74 -19.10
C ARG A 71 -21.45 3.49 -18.65
N LEU A 72 -22.16 2.39 -18.47
CA LEU A 72 -21.58 1.11 -18.06
C LEU A 72 -20.63 0.56 -19.14
N VAL A 73 -21.07 0.55 -20.41
CA VAL A 73 -20.21 0.07 -21.50
C VAL A 73 -19.03 0.98 -21.75
N ASP A 74 -19.20 2.31 -21.62
CA ASP A 74 -18.12 3.29 -21.71
C ASP A 74 -17.06 3.06 -20.62
N PHE A 75 -17.49 2.79 -19.39
CA PHE A 75 -16.62 2.43 -18.28
C PHE A 75 -15.78 1.19 -18.59
N TYR A 76 -16.40 0.07 -18.96
CA TYR A 76 -15.68 -1.16 -19.25
C TYR A 76 -14.78 -1.04 -20.47
N TYR A 77 -15.24 -0.41 -21.54
CA TYR A 77 -14.40 -0.16 -22.71
C TYR A 77 -13.11 0.58 -22.34
N LYS A 78 -13.22 1.64 -21.53
CA LYS A 78 -12.06 2.41 -21.04
C LYS A 78 -11.15 1.57 -20.16
N GLN A 79 -11.69 0.71 -19.30
CA GLN A 79 -10.87 -0.20 -18.47
C GLN A 79 -10.06 -1.17 -19.33
N PHE A 80 -10.67 -1.80 -20.34
CA PHE A 80 -9.97 -2.66 -21.27
C PHE A 80 -8.87 -1.93 -22.04
N VAL A 81 -9.16 -0.75 -22.56
CA VAL A 81 -8.18 0.05 -23.33
C VAL A 81 -7.00 0.46 -22.44
N LYS A 82 -7.27 0.91 -21.21
CA LYS A 82 -6.22 1.27 -20.23
C LYS A 82 -5.35 0.08 -19.84
N ALA A 83 -5.94 -1.10 -19.71
CA ALA A 83 -5.20 -2.32 -19.40
C ALA A 83 -4.35 -2.84 -20.57
N GLY A 84 -4.56 -2.33 -21.80
CA GLY A 84 -3.78 -2.73 -22.96
C GLY A 84 -4.49 -3.70 -23.90
N ALA A 85 -5.83 -3.77 -23.90
CA ALA A 85 -6.59 -4.67 -24.76
C ALA A 85 -6.31 -4.50 -26.27
N LYS A 86 -5.91 -3.28 -26.68
CA LYS A 86 -5.57 -2.93 -28.08
C LYS A 86 -4.12 -3.28 -28.48
N LEU A 87 -3.30 -3.67 -27.56
CA LEU A 87 -1.91 -4.05 -27.81
C LEU A 87 -1.86 -5.34 -28.65
N SER A 88 -0.76 -5.52 -29.39
CA SER A 88 -0.45 -6.79 -30.07
C SER A 88 -0.19 -7.91 -29.04
N ASP A 89 -0.22 -9.16 -29.48
CA ASP A 89 -0.01 -10.29 -28.57
C ASP A 89 1.39 -10.28 -27.94
N ALA A 90 2.41 -9.84 -28.68
CA ALA A 90 3.77 -9.67 -28.16
C ALA A 90 3.83 -8.57 -27.08
N GLU A 91 3.18 -7.44 -27.29
CA GLU A 91 3.10 -6.36 -26.31
C GLU A 91 2.26 -6.76 -25.08
N LYS A 92 1.19 -7.54 -25.27
CA LYS A 92 0.42 -8.11 -24.15
C LYS A 92 1.23 -9.09 -23.31
N ALA A 93 2.08 -9.90 -23.95
CA ALA A 93 2.99 -10.78 -23.20
C ALA A 93 3.93 -9.96 -22.33
N LYS A 94 4.53 -8.91 -22.87
CA LYS A 94 5.38 -7.99 -22.10
C LYS A 94 4.61 -7.24 -21.00
N MET A 95 3.37 -6.85 -21.27
CA MET A 95 2.51 -6.20 -20.27
C MET A 95 2.25 -7.13 -19.07
N ARG A 96 1.99 -8.43 -19.31
CA ARG A 96 1.83 -9.42 -18.24
C ARG A 96 3.07 -9.55 -17.37
N GLU A 97 4.25 -9.54 -17.96
CA GLU A 97 5.53 -9.57 -17.21
C GLU A 97 5.67 -8.32 -16.33
N ILE A 98 5.37 -7.15 -16.88
CA ILE A 98 5.42 -5.86 -16.14
C ILE A 98 4.39 -5.88 -15.00
N ASN A 99 3.17 -6.31 -15.25
CA ASN A 99 2.11 -6.38 -14.24
C ASN A 99 2.46 -7.32 -13.09
N ALA A 100 3.07 -8.48 -13.39
CA ALA A 100 3.54 -9.41 -12.37
C ALA A 100 4.63 -8.77 -11.50
N GLN A 101 5.64 -8.14 -12.11
CA GLN A 101 6.69 -7.42 -11.38
C GLN A 101 6.13 -6.28 -10.54
N LEU A 102 5.18 -5.51 -11.09
CA LEU A 102 4.54 -4.41 -10.38
C LEU A 102 3.75 -4.90 -9.16
N ALA A 103 3.03 -6.03 -9.28
CA ALA A 103 2.30 -6.63 -8.18
C ALA A 103 3.24 -7.08 -7.05
N GLU A 104 4.37 -7.71 -7.39
CA GLU A 104 5.40 -8.12 -6.42
C GLU A 104 6.05 -6.92 -5.73
N LEU A 105 6.50 -5.92 -6.52
CA LEU A 105 7.16 -4.72 -5.99
C LEU A 105 6.23 -3.88 -5.12
N SER A 106 4.97 -3.70 -5.53
CA SER A 106 3.98 -2.96 -4.75
C SER A 106 3.68 -3.63 -3.41
N THR A 107 3.59 -4.97 -3.41
CA THR A 107 3.40 -5.75 -2.18
C THR A 107 4.61 -5.64 -1.26
N ALA A 108 5.82 -5.81 -1.81
CA ALA A 108 7.07 -5.68 -1.04
C ALA A 108 7.23 -4.26 -0.48
N PHE A 109 6.92 -3.22 -1.28
CA PHE A 109 6.95 -1.84 -0.83
C PHE A 109 6.01 -1.60 0.35
N SER A 110 4.76 -2.08 0.27
CA SER A 110 3.77 -1.95 1.34
C SER A 110 4.23 -2.66 2.62
N GLN A 111 4.80 -3.87 2.49
CA GLN A 111 5.35 -4.62 3.63
C GLN A 111 6.56 -3.91 4.26
N ASN A 112 7.43 -3.30 3.45
CA ASN A 112 8.56 -2.52 3.95
C ASN A 112 8.11 -1.28 4.73
N ILE A 113 7.05 -0.60 4.27
CA ILE A 113 6.46 0.52 5.02
C ILE A 113 5.92 0.04 6.37
N LEU A 114 5.15 -1.06 6.40
CA LEU A 114 4.63 -1.62 7.65
C LEU A 114 5.74 -2.03 8.61
N LYS A 115 6.83 -2.61 8.10
CA LYS A 115 8.02 -2.94 8.88
C LYS A 115 8.68 -1.69 9.45
N SER A 116 8.84 -0.65 8.61
CA SER A 116 9.40 0.63 9.03
C SER A 116 8.59 1.28 10.16
N PHE A 117 7.26 1.19 10.15
CA PHE A 117 6.42 1.69 11.24
C PHE A 117 6.66 0.98 12.58
N LYS A 118 7.04 -0.30 12.57
CA LYS A 118 7.33 -1.07 13.77
C LYS A 118 8.75 -0.85 14.28
N GLU A 119 9.72 -0.72 13.39
CA GLU A 119 11.16 -0.67 13.71
C GLU A 119 11.68 0.76 13.86
N ASP A 120 11.13 1.72 13.13
CA ASP A 120 11.55 3.11 13.16
C ASP A 120 10.86 3.83 14.31
N VAL A 121 11.48 3.78 15.46
CA VAL A 121 11.03 4.46 16.68
C VAL A 121 12.15 5.29 17.26
N ILE A 122 11.82 6.36 17.96
CA ILE A 122 12.79 7.15 18.72
C ILE A 122 12.57 6.85 20.19
N VAL A 123 13.63 6.41 20.87
CA VAL A 123 13.61 6.18 22.32
C VAL A 123 14.35 7.32 23.01
N VAL A 124 13.64 8.00 23.91
CA VAL A 124 14.16 9.09 24.74
C VAL A 124 14.31 8.56 26.16
N THR A 125 15.51 8.61 26.70
CA THR A 125 15.79 8.17 28.08
C THR A 125 15.71 9.31 29.09
N ASP A 126 15.93 10.54 28.63
CA ASP A 126 15.91 11.74 29.47
C ASP A 126 14.56 12.45 29.40
N LYS A 127 13.77 12.38 30.49
CA LYS A 127 12.43 13.02 30.56
C LYS A 127 12.49 14.54 30.32
N SER A 128 13.60 15.22 30.64
CA SER A 128 13.72 16.66 30.47
C SER A 128 13.62 17.10 28.99
N LYS A 129 13.97 16.22 28.04
CA LYS A 129 13.84 16.46 26.60
C LYS A 129 12.41 16.45 26.09
N LEU A 130 11.47 15.99 26.93
CA LEU A 130 10.03 15.95 26.61
C LEU A 130 9.26 17.19 27.09
N ALA A 131 9.96 18.26 27.50
CA ALA A 131 9.34 19.52 27.86
C ALA A 131 8.40 20.02 26.73
N GLY A 132 7.24 20.55 27.13
CA GLY A 132 6.16 20.98 26.23
C GLY A 132 5.08 19.91 26.03
N LEU A 133 5.34 18.63 26.35
CA LEU A 133 4.32 17.58 26.35
C LEU A 133 3.57 17.55 27.69
N SER A 134 2.28 17.21 27.64
CA SER A 134 1.47 16.97 28.83
C SER A 134 1.91 15.69 29.54
N GLU A 135 1.62 15.59 30.85
CA GLU A 135 1.90 14.37 31.64
C GLU A 135 1.19 13.13 31.07
N GLY A 136 0.00 13.29 30.49
CA GLY A 136 -0.73 12.20 29.83
C GLY A 136 0.00 11.69 28.58
N GLU A 137 0.54 12.59 27.75
CA GLU A 137 1.34 12.21 26.58
C GLU A 137 2.63 11.50 27.01
N ILE A 138 3.34 12.03 28.00
CA ILE A 138 4.57 11.42 28.53
C ILE A 138 4.27 10.02 29.08
N ALA A 139 3.19 9.84 29.83
CA ALA A 139 2.77 8.52 30.34
C ALA A 139 2.45 7.54 29.19
N GLY A 140 1.80 8.03 28.12
CA GLY A 140 1.56 7.23 26.91
C GLY A 140 2.84 6.75 26.24
N LEU A 141 3.85 7.63 26.12
CA LEU A 141 5.16 7.27 25.55
C LEU A 141 5.91 6.25 26.43
N ALA A 142 5.82 6.37 27.75
CA ALA A 142 6.40 5.40 28.70
C ALA A 142 5.72 4.03 28.60
N ALA A 143 4.39 4.01 28.51
CA ALA A 143 3.62 2.77 28.31
C ALA A 143 3.96 2.08 26.98
N ALA A 144 4.13 2.85 25.91
CA ALA A 144 4.54 2.36 24.60
C ALA A 144 5.96 1.74 24.66
N ALA A 145 6.92 2.40 25.33
CA ALA A 145 8.27 1.87 25.55
C ALA A 145 8.23 0.54 26.31
N LYS A 146 7.51 0.50 27.43
CA LYS A 146 7.35 -0.71 28.24
C LYS A 146 6.75 -1.87 27.45
N LYS A 147 5.71 -1.61 26.65
CA LYS A 147 5.09 -2.63 25.78
C LYS A 147 6.06 -3.20 24.75
N ALA A 148 7.01 -2.38 24.28
CA ALA A 148 8.03 -2.75 23.32
C ALA A 148 9.31 -3.33 23.99
N GLY A 149 9.32 -3.52 25.31
CA GLY A 149 10.49 -4.00 26.05
C GLY A 149 11.67 -3.02 26.06
N LYS A 150 11.40 -1.71 25.97
CA LYS A 150 12.39 -0.64 25.92
C LYS A 150 12.27 0.21 27.19
N ASP A 151 13.42 0.72 27.67
CA ASP A 151 13.47 1.66 28.76
C ASP A 151 13.30 3.10 28.27
N GLY A 152 12.61 3.95 29.06
CA GLY A 152 12.37 5.35 28.73
C GLY A 152 11.03 5.61 28.05
N TYR A 153 11.03 6.46 27.03
CA TYR A 153 9.85 7.00 26.35
C TYR A 153 9.97 6.72 24.86
N MET A 154 9.02 6.02 24.28
CA MET A 154 9.06 5.63 22.87
C MET A 154 8.12 6.47 22.03
N ILE A 155 8.67 7.19 21.06
CA ILE A 155 7.95 7.95 20.05
C ILE A 155 7.88 7.09 18.79
N THR A 156 6.66 6.69 18.41
CA THR A 156 6.41 6.03 17.12
C THR A 156 6.28 7.06 16.02
N LEU A 157 6.69 6.72 14.78
CA LEU A 157 6.67 7.64 13.66
C LEU A 157 5.36 7.57 12.84
N VAL A 158 4.25 7.22 13.49
CA VAL A 158 2.92 7.30 12.89
C VAL A 158 2.36 8.71 13.04
N ASN A 159 1.58 9.15 12.04
CA ASN A 159 1.09 10.54 11.99
C ASN A 159 0.30 10.96 13.23
N THR A 160 -0.46 10.05 13.83
CA THR A 160 -1.25 10.30 15.05
C THR A 160 -0.40 10.51 16.30
N THR A 161 0.86 10.07 16.31
CA THR A 161 1.78 10.26 17.44
C THR A 161 2.77 11.38 17.16
N GLN A 162 3.46 11.33 16.02
CA GLN A 162 4.58 12.24 15.77
C GLN A 162 4.13 13.68 15.48
N GLN A 163 3.01 13.90 14.77
CA GLN A 163 2.57 15.25 14.43
C GLN A 163 2.16 16.08 15.66
N PRO A 164 1.34 15.58 16.61
CA PRO A 164 1.08 16.28 17.86
C PRO A 164 2.35 16.60 18.64
N ILE A 165 3.26 15.63 18.76
CA ILE A 165 4.53 15.79 19.47
C ILE A 165 5.37 16.90 18.85
N LEU A 166 5.51 16.94 17.51
CA LEU A 166 6.25 17.99 16.83
C LEU A 166 5.68 19.40 17.08
N SER A 167 4.36 19.51 17.31
CA SER A 167 3.71 20.79 17.60
C SER A 167 3.94 21.29 19.01
N SER A 168 4.05 20.39 19.99
CA SER A 168 4.10 20.72 21.43
C SER A 168 5.50 20.67 22.03
N LEU A 169 6.37 19.83 21.51
CA LEU A 169 7.71 19.59 22.06
C LEU A 169 8.60 20.84 21.97
N GLU A 170 9.19 21.26 23.07
CA GLU A 170 10.08 22.44 23.14
C GLU A 170 11.50 22.13 22.64
N ASN A 171 11.98 20.91 22.84
CA ASN A 171 13.35 20.50 22.47
C ASN A 171 13.52 20.48 20.94
N ARG A 172 14.25 21.45 20.39
CA ARG A 172 14.47 21.62 18.94
C ARG A 172 15.22 20.44 18.30
N GLU A 173 16.23 19.93 18.98
CA GLU A 173 17.05 18.82 18.45
C GLU A 173 16.24 17.53 18.34
N LEU A 174 15.40 17.26 19.35
CA LEU A 174 14.51 16.11 19.31
C LEU A 174 13.43 16.26 18.23
N ARG A 175 12.87 17.47 18.05
CA ARG A 175 11.96 17.74 16.92
C ARG A 175 12.62 17.47 15.58
N GLU A 176 13.86 17.90 15.38
CA GLU A 176 14.63 17.67 14.16
C GLU A 176 14.84 16.17 13.92
N GLN A 177 15.21 15.43 14.96
CA GLN A 177 15.37 13.96 14.88
C GLN A 177 14.06 13.28 14.46
N ILE A 178 12.93 13.65 15.09
CA ILE A 178 11.61 13.11 14.77
C ILE A 178 11.25 13.43 13.31
N PHE A 179 11.44 14.68 12.89
CA PHE A 179 11.15 15.13 11.53
C PHE A 179 11.97 14.36 10.49
N LYS A 180 13.31 14.30 10.68
CA LYS A 180 14.21 13.57 9.76
C LYS A 180 13.89 12.08 9.72
N ALA A 181 13.63 11.46 10.85
CA ALA A 181 13.26 10.05 10.91
C ALA A 181 11.92 9.78 10.20
N SER A 182 10.96 10.68 10.33
CA SER A 182 9.65 10.57 9.68
C SER A 182 9.73 10.76 8.17
N THR A 183 10.49 11.77 7.70
CA THR A 183 10.62 12.06 6.26
C THR A 183 11.47 11.04 5.52
N ASN A 184 12.41 10.37 6.21
CA ASN A 184 13.25 9.31 5.65
C ASN A 184 12.69 7.90 5.88
N ARG A 185 11.40 7.79 6.20
CA ARG A 185 10.73 6.50 6.38
C ARG A 185 10.80 5.68 5.09
N ALA A 186 11.17 4.40 5.21
CA ALA A 186 11.37 3.48 4.09
C ALA A 186 12.44 3.91 3.05
N ALA A 187 13.18 4.99 3.31
CA ALA A 187 14.28 5.48 2.48
C ALA A 187 15.65 5.38 3.21
N LYS A 188 15.74 4.59 4.29
CA LYS A 188 16.98 4.45 5.05
C LYS A 188 18.04 3.67 4.28
N THR A 189 19.22 4.27 4.16
CA THR A 189 20.43 3.67 3.60
C THR A 189 21.07 2.59 4.46
N ASN A 190 20.61 2.41 5.71
CA ASN A 190 21.16 1.48 6.69
C ASN A 190 20.33 0.18 6.87
N GLY A 191 19.29 -0.01 6.07
CA GLY A 191 18.55 -1.26 5.98
C GLY A 191 19.21 -2.25 5.02
N PRO A 192 18.76 -3.51 4.95
CA PRO A 192 19.23 -4.42 3.90
C PRO A 192 19.03 -3.77 2.54
N ILE A 193 20.08 -3.69 1.73
CA ILE A 193 20.13 -3.07 0.38
C ILE A 193 18.93 -3.48 -0.49
N ILE A 194 18.41 -4.70 -0.29
CA ILE A 194 17.24 -5.25 -0.99
C ILE A 194 15.96 -4.42 -0.74
N ILE A 195 15.77 -3.87 0.46
CA ILE A 195 14.57 -3.09 0.82
C ILE A 195 14.57 -1.74 0.09
N GLU A 196 15.72 -1.08 0.02
CA GLU A 196 15.87 0.20 -0.68
C GLU A 196 15.72 0.03 -2.19
N GLU A 197 16.32 -0.99 -2.76
CA GLU A 197 16.19 -1.28 -4.19
C GLU A 197 14.74 -1.56 -4.59
N THR A 198 13.99 -2.30 -3.75
CA THR A 198 12.58 -2.57 -3.99
C THR A 198 11.75 -1.28 -3.94
N ASN A 199 11.98 -0.42 -2.93
CA ASN A 199 11.25 0.84 -2.79
C ASN A 199 11.56 1.81 -3.95
N LEU A 200 12.81 1.90 -4.36
CA LEU A 200 13.23 2.73 -5.49
C LEU A 200 12.67 2.24 -6.83
N ARG A 201 12.56 0.92 -7.02
CA ARG A 201 11.94 0.35 -8.23
C ARG A 201 10.43 0.56 -8.25
N ALA A 202 9.77 0.51 -7.11
CA ALA A 202 8.33 0.73 -7.01
C ALA A 202 7.92 2.20 -7.22
N GLN A 203 8.85 3.15 -7.05
CA GLN A 203 8.62 4.58 -7.26
C GLN A 203 8.81 5.04 -8.72
N LYS A 204 9.42 4.23 -9.55
CA LYS A 204 9.62 4.49 -11.00
C LYS A 204 8.48 3.93 -11.84
#